data_8b21dbd8ea88b1152d3296a09199c23c
#
_entry.id   8b21dbd8ea88b1152d3296a09199c23c
#
_cell.length_a   1.000
_cell.length_b   1.000
_cell.length_c   1.000
_cell.angle_alpha   90.00
_cell.angle_beta   90.00
_cell.angle_gamma   90.00
#
_symmetry.space_group_name_H-M   'P 1'
#
loop_
_entity.id
_entity.type
_entity.pdbx_description
1 polymer ?
#
loop_
_entity_poly.entity_id
_entity_poly.type
_entity_poly.pdbx_seq_one_letter_code
_entity_poly.pdbx_strand_id
1 'polypeptide(L)'
;MPKQSKFFYARITGDRALFTNPITKGGGEKYSYPIPTKQALEGIVDNVYRKPTFTNVVDEVKVIKPIQTEVHGVRALLSNYKADLNYISYLSDVEYLIKFHFEWDFNRGDLTDDRKHLKHEEIMERSLELGGRRDSFLGTRECVGYIEAISQEEYDNAETYFDNETIDFGIIFHSYSYPKNKSMPLV
;
A
#
# COMPACT_ATOMS: atom_id res chain seq x y z
N MET A 1 18.66 13.60 17.63
CA MET A 1 17.74 12.46 17.44
C MET A 1 17.84 11.99 16.00
N PRO A 2 17.86 10.69 15.72
CA PRO A 2 17.80 10.21 14.34
C PRO A 2 16.51 10.72 13.67
N LYS A 3 16.58 11.00 12.36
CA LYS A 3 15.43 11.53 11.61
C LYS A 3 14.38 10.46 11.32
N GLN A 4 14.80 9.19 11.32
CA GLN A 4 13.99 8.04 10.94
C GLN A 4 14.10 6.92 11.97
N SER A 5 13.15 5.99 11.95
CA SER A 5 13.16 4.74 12.71
C SER A 5 14.15 3.73 12.14
N LYS A 6 14.29 2.58 12.81
CA LYS A 6 14.83 1.38 12.17
C LYS A 6 13.95 0.91 11.01
N PHE A 7 14.47 0.00 10.18
CA PHE A 7 13.69 -0.64 9.13
C PHE A 7 12.81 -1.75 9.71
N PHE A 8 11.62 -1.87 9.12
CA PHE A 8 10.66 -2.94 9.36
C PHE A 8 10.46 -3.71 8.06
N TYR A 9 10.13 -4.98 8.19
CA TYR A 9 9.90 -5.88 7.08
C TYR A 9 8.55 -6.55 7.26
N ALA A 10 7.77 -6.62 6.18
CA ALA A 10 6.45 -7.22 6.22
C ALA A 10 6.14 -7.96 4.92
N ARG A 11 5.35 -9.02 5.05
CA ARG A 11 4.73 -9.74 3.95
C ARG A 11 3.31 -9.25 3.79
N ILE A 12 2.90 -8.98 2.55
CA ILE A 12 1.54 -8.60 2.18
C ILE A 12 1.01 -9.64 1.20
N THR A 13 -0.12 -10.24 1.51
CA THR A 13 -0.77 -11.25 0.67
C THR A 13 -2.23 -10.91 0.42
N GLY A 14 -2.78 -11.43 -0.67
CA GLY A 14 -4.20 -11.33 -0.96
C GLY A 14 -4.60 -12.12 -2.20
N ASP A 15 -5.83 -12.61 -2.21
CA ASP A 15 -6.37 -13.35 -3.36
C ASP A 15 -6.47 -12.46 -4.59
N ARG A 16 -6.75 -11.17 -4.39
CA ARG A 16 -6.90 -10.17 -5.44
C ARG A 16 -6.34 -8.82 -5.05
N ALA A 17 -5.88 -8.07 -6.08
CA ALA A 17 -5.53 -6.66 -5.89
C ALA A 17 -6.02 -5.82 -7.08
N LEU A 18 -6.37 -4.55 -6.80
CA LEU A 18 -6.77 -3.59 -7.81
C LEU A 18 -6.10 -2.23 -7.55
N PHE A 19 -4.89 -2.07 -8.02
CA PHE A 19 -4.17 -0.79 -8.00
C PHE A 19 -4.57 0.02 -9.23
N THR A 20 -5.75 0.62 -9.18
CA THR A 20 -6.40 1.22 -10.35
C THR A 20 -5.53 2.26 -11.04
N ASN A 21 -5.31 2.08 -12.32
CA ASN A 21 -4.69 3.11 -13.16
C ASN A 21 -5.65 4.32 -13.27
N PRO A 22 -5.23 5.53 -12.87
CA PRO A 22 -6.08 6.73 -12.94
C PRO A 22 -6.65 7.03 -14.34
N ILE A 23 -5.95 6.64 -15.39
CA ILE A 23 -6.38 6.85 -16.78
C ILE A 23 -7.64 6.04 -17.08
N THR A 24 -7.75 4.82 -16.54
CA THR A 24 -8.91 3.92 -16.75
C THR A 24 -10.06 4.19 -15.81
N LYS A 25 -9.84 4.99 -14.75
CA LYS A 25 -10.83 5.23 -13.69
C LYS A 25 -12.11 5.92 -14.19
N GLY A 26 -12.01 6.71 -15.25
CA GLY A 26 -13.15 7.43 -15.86
C GLY A 26 -14.01 6.58 -16.78
N GLY A 27 -13.56 5.37 -17.15
CA GLY A 27 -14.29 4.45 -18.02
C GLY A 27 -15.09 3.40 -17.24
N GLY A 28 -15.88 2.61 -17.97
CA GLY A 28 -16.60 1.45 -17.41
C GLY A 28 -15.66 0.27 -17.07
N GLU A 29 -14.47 0.26 -17.64
CA GLU A 29 -13.47 -0.78 -17.45
C GLU A 29 -12.34 -0.27 -16.55
N LYS A 30 -11.99 -1.04 -15.53
CA LYS A 30 -10.90 -0.70 -14.61
C LYS A 30 -9.79 -1.73 -14.70
N TYR A 31 -8.57 -1.24 -14.85
CA TYR A 31 -7.37 -2.07 -14.89
C TYR A 31 -6.47 -1.79 -13.71
N SER A 32 -5.93 -2.85 -13.11
CA SER A 32 -4.87 -2.71 -12.13
C SER A 32 -3.54 -2.41 -12.81
N TYR A 33 -2.70 -1.59 -12.15
CA TYR A 33 -1.27 -1.66 -12.43
C TYR A 33 -0.75 -3.07 -12.13
N PRO A 34 0.27 -3.54 -12.86
CA PRO A 34 0.84 -4.87 -12.64
C PRO A 34 1.54 -5.02 -11.28
N ILE A 35 1.94 -3.91 -10.67
CA ILE A 35 2.56 -3.85 -9.35
C ILE A 35 1.88 -2.80 -8.48
N PRO A 36 1.98 -2.89 -7.14
CA PRO A 36 1.44 -1.88 -6.25
C PRO A 36 2.16 -0.54 -6.43
N THR A 37 1.41 0.55 -6.37
CA THR A 37 2.03 1.89 -6.33
C THR A 37 2.62 2.15 -4.94
N LYS A 38 3.66 2.99 -4.89
CA LYS A 38 4.27 3.41 -3.61
C LYS A 38 3.21 3.90 -2.62
N GLN A 39 2.31 4.78 -3.06
CA GLN A 39 1.25 5.32 -2.20
C GLN A 39 0.25 4.26 -1.71
N ALA A 40 -0.03 3.22 -2.51
CA ALA A 40 -0.88 2.12 -2.06
C ALA A 40 -0.21 1.33 -0.94
N LEU A 41 1.10 1.05 -1.06
CA LEU A 41 1.88 0.37 -0.03
C LEU A 41 1.99 1.21 1.25
N GLU A 42 2.27 2.51 1.13
CA GLU A 42 2.27 3.44 2.27
C GLU A 42 0.91 3.47 2.98
N GLY A 43 -0.21 3.43 2.22
CA GLY A 43 -1.56 3.33 2.76
C GLY A 43 -1.81 2.03 3.52
N ILE A 44 -1.26 0.91 3.08
CA ILE A 44 -1.33 -0.38 3.79
C ILE A 44 -0.54 -0.30 5.10
N VAL A 45 0.68 0.24 5.08
CA VAL A 45 1.49 0.44 6.29
C VAL A 45 0.81 1.41 7.27
N ASP A 46 0.14 2.44 6.78
CA ASP A 46 -0.64 3.39 7.59
C ASP A 46 -1.80 2.69 8.34
N ASN A 47 -2.36 1.61 7.78
CA ASN A 47 -3.37 0.80 8.48
C ASN A 47 -2.76 -0.04 9.61
N VAL A 48 -1.48 -0.39 9.52
CA VAL A 48 -0.76 -1.05 10.62
C VAL A 48 -0.60 -0.10 11.79
N TYR A 49 0.05 1.02 11.57
CA TYR A 49 0.22 2.04 12.59
C TYR A 49 0.55 3.41 11.98
N ARG A 50 -0.27 4.40 12.32
CA ARG A 50 -0.09 5.79 11.91
C ARG A 50 -0.28 6.75 13.06
N LYS A 51 0.53 7.80 13.10
CA LYS A 51 0.41 8.96 13.99
C LYS A 51 0.70 10.25 13.23
N PRO A 52 0.11 11.39 13.62
CA PRO A 52 0.45 12.69 13.03
C PRO A 52 1.90 13.12 13.26
N THR A 53 2.61 12.42 14.13
CA THR A 53 3.99 12.71 14.56
C THR A 53 5.02 12.28 13.53
N PHE A 54 4.66 11.33 12.65
CA PHE A 54 5.55 10.74 11.65
C PHE A 54 4.80 10.33 10.39
N THR A 55 5.55 10.06 9.33
CA THR A 55 5.06 9.52 8.05
C THR A 55 5.74 8.19 7.79
N ASN A 56 4.98 7.18 7.41
CA ASN A 56 5.51 5.92 6.94
C ASN A 56 6.03 6.06 5.52
N VAL A 57 7.20 5.48 5.26
CA VAL A 57 7.89 5.51 3.95
C VAL A 57 8.23 4.08 3.56
N VAL A 58 7.77 3.65 2.39
CA VAL A 58 8.16 2.36 1.82
C VAL A 58 9.38 2.56 0.94
N ASP A 59 10.47 1.86 1.26
CA ASP A 59 11.75 1.97 0.58
C ASP A 59 11.86 1.00 -0.58
N GLU A 60 11.48 -0.26 -0.34
CA GLU A 60 11.65 -1.35 -1.28
C GLU A 60 10.43 -2.26 -1.27
N VAL A 61 10.15 -2.87 -2.41
CA VAL A 61 9.14 -3.93 -2.57
C VAL A 61 9.71 -5.05 -3.42
N LYS A 62 9.55 -6.29 -2.96
CA LYS A 62 9.80 -7.50 -3.75
C LYS A 62 8.46 -8.07 -4.19
N VAL A 63 8.31 -8.39 -5.46
CA VAL A 63 7.15 -9.09 -6.02
C VAL A 63 7.48 -10.58 -6.05
N ILE A 64 6.85 -11.35 -5.17
CA ILE A 64 7.22 -12.75 -4.96
C ILE A 64 6.59 -13.66 -6.01
N LYS A 65 5.30 -13.52 -6.25
CA LYS A 65 4.55 -14.36 -7.18
C LYS A 65 4.51 -13.78 -8.59
N PRO A 66 4.29 -14.62 -9.62
CA PRO A 66 4.11 -14.16 -10.99
C PRO A 66 2.91 -13.19 -11.08
N ILE A 67 3.05 -12.17 -11.93
CA ILE A 67 2.00 -11.20 -12.18
C ILE A 67 0.92 -11.86 -13.04
N GLN A 68 -0.22 -12.16 -12.44
CA GLN A 68 -1.37 -12.77 -13.09
C GLN A 68 -2.58 -11.86 -12.98
N THR A 69 -3.43 -11.86 -14.00
CA THR A 69 -4.64 -11.05 -14.02
C THR A 69 -5.88 -11.91 -14.26
N GLU A 70 -6.97 -11.56 -13.61
CA GLU A 70 -8.30 -12.13 -13.84
C GLU A 70 -9.31 -11.02 -14.13
N VAL A 71 -10.26 -11.28 -15.02
CA VAL A 71 -11.28 -10.31 -15.41
C VAL A 71 -12.63 -10.70 -14.85
N HIS A 72 -13.27 -9.78 -14.15
CA HIS A 72 -14.61 -9.96 -13.60
C HIS A 72 -15.60 -8.99 -14.21
N GLY A 73 -16.73 -9.54 -14.69
CA GLY A 73 -17.87 -8.74 -15.10
C GLY A 73 -18.74 -8.34 -13.91
N VAL A 74 -18.87 -7.04 -13.65
CA VAL A 74 -19.71 -6.49 -12.58
C VAL A 74 -20.91 -5.79 -13.18
N ARG A 75 -22.12 -6.21 -12.76
CA ARG A 75 -23.36 -5.53 -13.18
C ARG A 75 -23.42 -4.16 -12.51
N ALA A 76 -23.55 -3.11 -13.32
CA ALA A 76 -23.78 -1.76 -12.88
C ALA A 76 -25.19 -1.31 -13.31
N LEU A 77 -25.81 -0.42 -12.53
CA LEU A 77 -27.04 0.26 -12.92
C LEU A 77 -26.68 1.67 -13.42
N LEU A 78 -27.08 1.96 -14.63
CA LEU A 78 -27.00 3.31 -15.18
C LEU A 78 -28.08 4.21 -14.53
N SER A 79 -27.91 5.53 -14.66
CA SER A 79 -28.86 6.52 -14.14
C SER A 79 -30.30 6.35 -14.66
N ASN A 80 -30.50 5.68 -15.79
CA ASN A 80 -31.79 5.35 -16.39
C ASN A 80 -32.31 3.96 -16.00
N TYR A 81 -31.75 3.34 -14.95
CA TYR A 81 -32.06 1.99 -14.44
C TYR A 81 -31.80 0.83 -15.44
N LYS A 82 -31.12 1.09 -16.54
CA LYS A 82 -30.68 0.01 -17.43
C LYS A 82 -29.47 -0.69 -16.81
N ALA A 83 -29.46 -2.00 -16.91
CA ALA A 83 -28.30 -2.79 -16.51
C ALA A 83 -27.17 -2.61 -17.52
N ASP A 84 -25.97 -2.38 -17.00
CA ASP A 84 -24.74 -2.37 -17.78
C ASP A 84 -23.75 -3.38 -17.21
N LEU A 85 -22.78 -3.80 -17.98
CA LEU A 85 -21.76 -4.76 -17.57
C LEU A 85 -20.38 -4.08 -17.68
N ASN A 86 -19.77 -3.84 -16.53
CA ASN A 86 -18.42 -3.29 -16.46
C ASN A 86 -17.43 -4.43 -16.22
N TYR A 87 -16.31 -4.39 -16.93
CA TYR A 87 -15.22 -5.35 -16.73
C TYR A 87 -14.12 -4.74 -15.85
N ILE A 88 -13.69 -5.49 -14.85
CA ILE A 88 -12.62 -5.09 -13.96
C ILE A 88 -11.53 -6.14 -14.01
N SER A 89 -10.30 -5.72 -14.33
CA SER A 89 -9.13 -6.59 -14.36
C SER A 89 -8.38 -6.46 -13.03
N TYR A 90 -8.46 -7.50 -12.22
CA TYR A 90 -7.74 -7.63 -10.95
C TYR A 90 -6.41 -8.33 -11.17
N LEU A 91 -5.43 -8.06 -10.28
CA LEU A 91 -4.32 -8.97 -10.05
C LEU A 91 -4.82 -10.15 -9.23
N SER A 92 -4.33 -11.34 -9.50
CA SER A 92 -4.73 -12.60 -8.85
C SER A 92 -3.57 -13.17 -8.05
N ASP A 93 -3.86 -13.69 -6.85
CA ASP A 93 -2.93 -14.39 -5.97
C ASP A 93 -1.62 -13.64 -5.75
N VAL A 94 -1.71 -12.46 -5.15
CA VAL A 94 -0.57 -11.55 -4.98
C VAL A 94 0.19 -11.77 -3.67
N GLU A 95 1.51 -11.64 -3.75
CA GLU A 95 2.40 -11.65 -2.59
C GLU A 95 3.53 -10.64 -2.78
N TYR A 96 3.68 -9.76 -1.81
CA TYR A 96 4.71 -8.72 -1.79
C TYR A 96 5.46 -8.76 -0.46
N LEU A 97 6.78 -8.60 -0.50
CA LEU A 97 7.56 -8.26 0.68
C LEU A 97 7.97 -6.81 0.61
N ILE A 98 7.80 -6.09 1.69
CA ILE A 98 8.13 -4.68 1.77
C ILE A 98 9.16 -4.42 2.86
N LYS A 99 10.05 -3.46 2.60
CA LYS A 99 10.94 -2.84 3.57
C LYS A 99 10.52 -1.40 3.73
N PHE A 100 10.30 -0.97 4.95
CA PHE A 100 9.81 0.37 5.23
C PHE A 100 10.36 0.90 6.55
N HIS A 101 10.25 2.21 6.75
CA HIS A 101 10.55 2.91 7.99
C HIS A 101 9.56 4.05 8.19
N PHE A 102 9.62 4.73 9.31
CA PHE A 102 8.92 5.99 9.48
C PHE A 102 9.88 7.16 9.70
N GLU A 103 9.51 8.32 9.19
CA GLU A 103 10.22 9.59 9.35
C GLU A 103 9.43 10.56 10.20
N TRP A 104 10.12 11.29 11.12
CA TRP A 104 9.47 12.29 11.94
C TRP A 104 9.00 13.50 11.12
N ASP A 105 7.76 13.93 11.34
CA ASP A 105 7.28 15.22 10.83
C ASP A 105 7.71 16.36 11.77
N PHE A 106 8.80 17.02 11.42
CA PHE A 106 9.33 18.15 12.19
C PHE A 106 8.53 19.44 12.03
N ASN A 107 7.59 19.51 11.09
CA ASN A 107 6.72 20.67 10.91
C ASN A 107 5.65 20.78 12.03
N ARG A 108 5.43 19.70 12.78
CA ARG A 108 4.50 19.63 13.91
C ARG A 108 5.24 19.81 15.23
N GLY A 109 5.57 21.07 15.54
CA GLY A 109 6.25 21.42 16.80
C GLY A 109 5.42 21.08 18.06
N ASP A 110 4.09 21.09 17.95
CA ASP A 110 3.13 20.70 18.98
C ASP A 110 3.22 19.23 19.40
N LEU A 111 3.85 18.36 18.59
CA LEU A 111 3.99 16.93 18.84
C LEU A 111 5.41 16.49 19.22
N THR A 112 6.26 17.42 19.65
CA THR A 112 7.66 17.14 19.99
C THR A 112 7.80 16.09 21.10
N ASP A 113 6.94 16.15 22.12
CA ASP A 113 7.00 15.26 23.29
C ASP A 113 6.62 13.82 22.93
N ASP A 114 5.88 13.60 21.83
CA ASP A 114 5.51 12.27 21.35
C ASP A 114 6.60 11.62 20.47
N ARG A 115 7.65 12.34 20.06
CA ARG A 115 8.74 11.82 19.21
C ARG A 115 9.71 10.93 19.98
N LYS A 116 9.20 9.80 20.45
CA LYS A 116 9.97 8.80 21.20
C LYS A 116 10.19 7.54 20.34
N HIS A 117 11.40 7.37 19.80
CA HIS A 117 11.73 6.26 18.89
C HIS A 117 11.31 4.90 19.44
N LEU A 118 11.86 4.46 20.55
CA LEU A 118 11.59 3.15 21.13
C LEU A 118 10.09 2.89 21.30
N LYS A 119 9.34 3.88 21.79
CA LYS A 119 7.89 3.75 21.96
C LYS A 119 7.17 3.43 20.65
N HIS A 120 7.49 4.17 19.58
CA HIS A 120 6.79 4.01 18.31
C HIS A 120 7.28 2.80 17.53
N GLU A 121 8.55 2.45 17.64
CA GLU A 121 9.11 1.22 17.07
C GLU A 121 8.48 -0.03 17.68
N GLU A 122 8.41 -0.12 19.01
CA GLU A 122 7.75 -1.23 19.71
C GLU A 122 6.24 -1.32 19.40
N ILE A 123 5.57 -0.18 19.22
CA ILE A 123 4.15 -0.17 18.83
C ILE A 123 3.99 -0.67 17.40
N MET A 124 4.88 -0.28 16.48
CA MET A 124 4.86 -0.74 15.09
C MET A 124 5.05 -2.25 15.02
N GLU A 125 6.05 -2.79 15.72
CA GLU A 125 6.31 -4.23 15.80
C GLU A 125 5.09 -5.01 16.28
N ARG A 126 4.57 -4.66 17.44
CA ARG A 126 3.36 -5.31 17.99
C ARG A 126 2.15 -5.20 17.06
N SER A 127 2.04 -4.08 16.34
CA SER A 127 0.93 -3.92 15.40
C SER A 127 1.11 -4.79 14.17
N LEU A 128 2.34 -4.99 13.69
CA LEU A 128 2.65 -5.92 12.60
C LEU A 128 2.40 -7.38 13.00
N GLU A 129 2.84 -7.78 14.20
CA GLU A 129 2.60 -9.14 14.74
C GLU A 129 1.12 -9.48 14.83
N LEU A 130 0.26 -8.47 15.04
CA LEU A 130 -1.20 -8.63 15.08
C LEU A 130 -1.87 -8.54 13.70
N GLY A 131 -1.10 -8.39 12.62
CA GLY A 131 -1.65 -8.21 11.28
C GLY A 131 -2.20 -6.82 10.99
N GLY A 132 -1.80 -5.82 11.79
CA GLY A 132 -2.27 -4.44 11.68
C GLY A 132 -3.39 -4.09 12.66
N ARG A 133 -3.65 -2.79 12.80
CA ARG A 133 -4.72 -2.25 13.67
C ARG A 133 -6.05 -2.06 12.95
N ARG A 134 -6.01 -2.09 11.63
CA ARG A 134 -7.17 -1.91 10.73
C ARG A 134 -7.06 -2.89 9.59
N ASP A 135 -8.20 -3.21 9.01
CA ASP A 135 -8.26 -4.03 7.80
C ASP A 135 -7.43 -3.37 6.69
N SER A 136 -6.63 -4.18 6.01
CA SER A 136 -5.83 -3.76 4.86
C SER A 136 -6.51 -4.15 3.57
N PHE A 137 -6.48 -3.25 2.60
CA PHE A 137 -7.07 -3.46 1.28
C PHE A 137 -6.02 -3.21 0.19
N LEU A 138 -5.96 -4.10 -0.79
CA LEU A 138 -5.02 -4.04 -1.90
C LEU A 138 -5.58 -3.19 -3.04
N GLY A 139 -5.69 -1.89 -2.77
CA GLY A 139 -6.19 -0.86 -3.67
C GLY A 139 -7.66 -0.53 -3.48
N THR A 140 -8.56 -1.48 -3.56
CA THR A 140 -10.01 -1.29 -3.38
C THR A 140 -10.54 -2.17 -2.26
N ARG A 141 -11.69 -1.79 -1.69
CA ARG A 141 -12.24 -2.42 -0.47
C ARG A 141 -12.62 -3.88 -0.65
N GLU A 142 -12.95 -4.30 -1.86
CA GLU A 142 -13.25 -5.68 -2.20
C GLU A 142 -12.01 -6.59 -2.25
N CYS A 143 -10.81 -5.99 -2.33
CA CYS A 143 -9.54 -6.71 -2.35
C CYS A 143 -8.94 -6.72 -0.94
N VAL A 144 -9.38 -7.64 -0.11
CA VAL A 144 -8.85 -7.80 1.25
C VAL A 144 -7.41 -8.28 1.18
N GLY A 145 -6.53 -7.61 1.93
CA GLY A 145 -5.13 -7.98 2.08
C GLY A 145 -4.78 -8.31 3.51
N TYR A 146 -3.78 -9.15 3.66
CA TYR A 146 -3.21 -9.53 4.94
C TYR A 146 -1.78 -9.03 5.02
N ILE A 147 -1.38 -8.54 6.19
CA ILE A 147 -0.01 -8.10 6.45
C ILE A 147 0.51 -8.83 7.68
N GLU A 148 1.73 -9.32 7.60
CA GLU A 148 2.42 -9.99 8.70
C GLU A 148 3.87 -9.54 8.81
N ALA A 149 4.40 -9.53 10.02
CA ALA A 149 5.81 -9.25 10.25
C ALA A 149 6.68 -10.39 9.73
N ILE A 150 7.79 -10.05 9.09
CA ILE A 150 8.84 -10.99 8.72
C ILE A 150 10.19 -10.50 9.24
N SER A 151 11.16 -11.40 9.34
CA SER A 151 12.52 -11.02 9.70
C SER A 151 13.27 -10.39 8.52
N GLN A 152 14.32 -9.62 8.83
CA GLN A 152 15.23 -9.11 7.80
C GLN A 152 15.87 -10.26 7.00
N GLU A 153 16.26 -11.33 7.68
CA GLU A 153 16.87 -12.51 7.04
C GLU A 153 15.91 -13.17 6.04
N GLU A 154 14.63 -13.27 6.40
CA GLU A 154 13.59 -13.78 5.52
C GLU A 154 13.39 -12.86 4.30
N TYR A 155 13.39 -11.53 4.51
CA TYR A 155 13.31 -10.57 3.42
C TYR A 155 14.50 -10.67 2.49
N ASP A 156 15.73 -10.73 3.02
CA ASP A 156 16.96 -10.74 2.23
C ASP A 156 17.10 -12.02 1.39
N ASN A 157 16.72 -13.17 1.98
CA ASN A 157 16.81 -14.49 1.33
C ASN A 157 15.60 -14.85 0.47
N ALA A 158 14.55 -14.02 0.43
CA ALA A 158 13.37 -14.31 -0.36
C ALA A 158 13.69 -14.27 -1.86
N GLU A 159 13.48 -15.38 -2.54
CA GLU A 159 13.54 -15.48 -3.99
C GLU A 159 12.25 -14.91 -4.60
N THR A 160 12.37 -14.26 -5.76
CA THR A 160 11.24 -13.73 -6.51
C THR A 160 11.07 -14.52 -7.82
N TYR A 161 9.87 -14.53 -8.36
CA TYR A 161 9.64 -15.13 -9.68
C TYR A 161 10.46 -14.44 -10.78
N PHE A 162 10.87 -13.19 -10.54
CA PHE A 162 11.51 -12.30 -11.53
C PHE A 162 12.99 -12.04 -11.26
N ASP A 163 13.68 -12.82 -10.44
CA ASP A 163 15.07 -12.56 -10.00
C ASP A 163 16.08 -12.37 -11.15
N ASN A 164 15.82 -12.94 -12.32
CA ASN A 164 16.69 -12.85 -13.47
C ASN A 164 16.11 -12.00 -14.62
N GLU A 165 15.03 -11.26 -14.35
CA GLU A 165 14.33 -10.49 -15.38
C GLU A 165 14.32 -9.00 -15.05
N THR A 166 14.44 -8.17 -16.08
CA THR A 166 14.18 -6.73 -15.98
C THR A 166 12.91 -6.42 -16.75
N ILE A 167 11.88 -5.96 -16.04
CA ILE A 167 10.57 -5.65 -16.62
C ILE A 167 10.36 -4.13 -16.56
N ASP A 168 10.06 -3.53 -17.72
CA ASP A 168 9.66 -2.12 -17.78
C ASP A 168 8.13 -2.01 -17.64
N PHE A 169 7.69 -1.38 -16.57
CA PHE A 169 6.27 -1.13 -16.31
C PHE A 169 5.79 0.24 -16.84
N GLY A 170 6.66 0.98 -17.53
CA GLY A 170 6.33 2.30 -18.06
C GLY A 170 6.05 3.32 -16.95
N ILE A 171 5.05 4.19 -17.18
CA ILE A 171 4.70 5.27 -16.23
C ILE A 171 3.68 4.76 -15.23
N ILE A 172 4.07 4.73 -13.96
CA ILE A 172 3.21 4.37 -12.84
C ILE A 172 2.94 5.61 -11.99
N PHE A 173 1.72 5.76 -11.49
CA PHE A 173 1.37 6.82 -10.55
C PHE A 173 2.22 6.69 -9.27
N HIS A 174 2.92 7.77 -8.91
CA HIS A 174 3.78 7.78 -7.73
C HIS A 174 3.00 8.20 -6.47
N SER A 175 2.52 9.44 -6.44
CA SER A 175 1.84 10.01 -5.26
C SER A 175 1.13 11.33 -5.59
N TYR A 176 0.24 11.75 -4.69
CA TYR A 176 -0.31 13.10 -4.69
C TYR A 176 0.58 14.03 -3.87
N SER A 177 0.81 15.24 -4.36
CA SER A 177 1.41 16.32 -3.60
C SER A 177 0.33 17.28 -3.10
N TYR A 178 0.26 17.46 -1.78
CA TYR A 178 -0.68 18.41 -1.18
C TYR A 178 0.05 19.70 -0.81
N PRO A 179 -0.47 20.89 -1.19
CA PRO A 179 0.14 22.15 -0.79
C PRO A 179 0.08 22.28 0.75
N LYS A 180 1.24 22.57 1.34
CA LYS A 180 1.44 22.60 2.80
C LYS A 180 0.62 23.66 3.56
N ASN A 181 -0.14 24.55 2.88
CA ASN A 181 -0.75 25.75 3.47
C ASN A 181 -2.23 25.96 3.14
N LYS A 182 -3.02 24.92 2.91
CA LYS A 182 -4.48 25.09 2.92
C LYS A 182 -5.06 24.13 3.95
N SER A 183 -5.51 24.69 5.07
CA SER A 183 -6.53 24.04 5.89
C SER A 183 -7.69 23.67 4.95
N MET A 184 -7.79 22.37 4.60
CA MET A 184 -8.97 21.89 3.92
C MET A 184 -10.14 22.11 4.88
N PRO A 185 -11.19 22.84 4.49
CA PRO A 185 -12.44 22.79 5.25
C PRO A 185 -12.89 21.32 5.23
N LEU A 186 -13.13 20.77 6.41
CA LEU A 186 -13.82 19.49 6.55
C LEU A 186 -15.20 19.65 5.92
N VAL A 187 -15.45 18.99 4.79
CA VAL A 187 -16.76 18.82 4.18
C VAL A 187 -17.34 17.51 4.69
#